data_a1a6bd61325dec7cb4ae4d4786422cc9
#
_entry.id   a1a6bd61325dec7cb4ae4d4786422cc9
#
_cell.length_a   1.000
_cell.length_b   1.000
_cell.length_c   1.000
_cell.angle_alpha   90.00
_cell.angle_beta   90.00
_cell.angle_gamma   90.00
#
_symmetry.space_group_name_H-M   'P 1'
#
loop_
_entity.id
_entity.type
_entity.pdbx_description
1 polymer ?
#
loop_
_entity_poly.entity_id
_entity_poly.type
_entity_poly.pdbx_seq_one_letter_code
_entity_poly.pdbx_strand_id
1 'polypeptide(L)'
;LQAFPAGGLNTRGDMQQAVEQGPINIKLAKSLALQQANGAGSDSSVNAETGEIARRAISEANLWLDTACEFNPAQGETQLLTRAGWVEDTIDAWAQFASPVAESMNDALASILSQRFGDGEIQTEISGVFAGPIEIPIPDEMKNPAKLMRFVGNTSFAMQLGRAAGDLSHEVRGSFDQGIALLKNPAGGLIVQNVTEYAKSLDIDVNEVMGYLALQELAHARLFASVPWLMPRFEALLGKYARGITIDMDAMEEQIREAESIDPDSMASAVNITKVAFPDTPEQKQAMKALENLLALVEGWV
;
A
#
# COMPACT_ATOMS: atom_id res chain seq x y z
N LEU A 1 0.92 12.21 29.88
CA LEU A 1 0.26 10.94 29.47
C LEU A 1 -1.08 11.32 28.85
N GLN A 2 -1.07 11.72 27.59
CA GLN A 2 -2.29 11.84 26.78
C GLN A 2 -2.54 10.47 26.15
N ALA A 3 -3.67 9.87 26.54
CA ALA A 3 -4.15 8.64 25.95
C ALA A 3 -4.36 8.86 24.44
N PHE A 4 -3.68 8.08 23.61
CA PHE A 4 -3.92 8.02 22.18
C PHE A 4 -5.39 7.64 21.95
N PRO A 5 -6.15 8.35 21.12
CA PRO A 5 -7.39 7.80 20.61
C PRO A 5 -6.99 6.63 19.71
N ALA A 6 -7.25 5.40 20.16
CA ALA A 6 -7.16 4.21 19.35
C ALA A 6 -8.01 4.46 18.10
N GLY A 7 -7.34 4.59 16.94
CA GLY A 7 -7.98 4.97 15.69
C GLY A 7 -9.09 4.01 15.32
N GLY A 8 -10.31 4.48 15.33
CA GLY A 8 -11.38 4.03 14.44
C GLY A 8 -12.07 2.69 14.70
N LEU A 9 -11.73 1.90 15.73
CA LEU A 9 -12.37 0.59 15.98
C LEU A 9 -13.10 0.54 17.32
N ASN A 10 -13.68 1.65 17.76
CA ASN A 10 -14.30 1.76 19.10
C ASN A 10 -15.78 1.36 19.16
N THR A 11 -16.42 1.00 18.06
CA THR A 11 -17.82 0.59 18.06
C THR A 11 -18.03 -0.76 17.41
N ARG A 12 -19.06 -1.49 17.88
CA ARG A 12 -19.50 -2.77 17.32
C ARG A 12 -19.78 -2.68 15.79
N GLY A 13 -20.22 -1.51 15.33
CA GLY A 13 -20.47 -1.22 13.92
C GLY A 13 -19.18 -1.10 13.10
N ASP A 14 -18.10 -0.57 13.68
CA ASP A 14 -16.83 -0.40 12.96
C ASP A 14 -16.14 -1.75 12.69
N MET A 15 -16.24 -2.70 13.64
CA MET A 15 -15.69 -4.05 13.46
C MET A 15 -16.46 -4.84 12.39
N GLN A 16 -17.79 -4.76 12.39
CA GLN A 16 -18.64 -5.41 11.40
C GLN A 16 -18.40 -4.84 9.99
N GLN A 17 -18.29 -3.52 9.90
CA GLN A 17 -17.99 -2.80 8.69
C GLN A 17 -16.58 -3.13 8.15
N ALA A 18 -15.58 -3.35 9.01
CA ALA A 18 -14.23 -3.73 8.62
C ALA A 18 -14.16 -5.13 7.95
N VAL A 19 -15.01 -6.07 8.38
CA VAL A 19 -15.12 -7.42 7.76
C VAL A 19 -15.87 -7.38 6.43
N GLU A 20 -16.84 -6.47 6.27
CA GLU A 20 -17.66 -6.34 5.07
C GLU A 20 -16.99 -5.49 3.96
N GLN A 21 -15.98 -4.69 4.30
CA GLN A 21 -15.32 -3.76 3.38
C GLN A 21 -14.23 -4.38 2.46
N GLY A 22 -14.00 -5.70 2.53
CA GLY A 22 -13.02 -6.38 1.68
C GLY A 22 -11.82 -6.94 2.46
N PRO A 23 -10.75 -7.38 1.75
CA PRO A 23 -9.62 -8.09 2.35
C PRO A 23 -8.65 -7.19 3.11
N ILE A 24 -8.80 -5.86 3.01
CA ILE A 24 -7.95 -4.86 3.66
C ILE A 24 -8.83 -3.79 4.31
N ASN A 25 -8.60 -3.47 5.59
CA ASN A 25 -9.25 -2.34 6.25
C ASN A 25 -8.62 -1.01 5.80
N ILE A 26 -9.16 -0.45 4.72
CA ILE A 26 -8.63 0.78 4.07
C ILE A 26 -8.64 1.97 5.03
N LYS A 27 -9.65 2.11 5.91
CA LYS A 27 -9.73 3.21 6.88
C LYS A 27 -8.55 3.19 7.84
N LEU A 28 -8.20 2.00 8.35
CA LEU A 28 -7.06 1.83 9.25
C LEU A 28 -5.75 2.11 8.50
N ALA A 29 -5.58 1.54 7.30
CA ALA A 29 -4.39 1.78 6.47
C ALA A 29 -4.19 3.27 6.21
N LYS A 30 -5.24 3.98 5.80
CA LYS A 30 -5.23 5.42 5.54
C LYS A 30 -4.87 6.23 6.79
N SER A 31 -5.47 5.90 7.93
CA SER A 31 -5.19 6.59 9.20
C SER A 31 -3.72 6.48 9.59
N LEU A 32 -3.14 5.27 9.50
CA LEU A 32 -1.73 5.03 9.83
C LEU A 32 -0.79 5.72 8.84
N ALA A 33 -1.07 5.62 7.53
CA ALA A 33 -0.27 6.27 6.51
C ALA A 33 -0.29 7.80 6.65
N LEU A 34 -1.45 8.40 6.90
CA LEU A 34 -1.57 9.85 7.13
C LEU A 34 -0.88 10.31 8.41
N GLN A 35 -0.95 9.52 9.49
CA GLN A 35 -0.21 9.82 10.71
C GLN A 35 1.29 9.91 10.44
N GLN A 36 1.83 9.01 9.65
CA GLN A 36 3.25 8.99 9.31
C GLN A 36 3.61 10.09 8.30
N ALA A 37 2.81 10.26 7.25
CA ALA A 37 3.00 11.31 6.24
C ALA A 37 2.95 12.73 6.82
N ASN A 38 2.18 12.96 7.89
CA ASN A 38 2.11 14.22 8.64
C ASN A 38 3.12 14.29 9.80
N GLY A 39 4.09 13.38 9.85
CA GLY A 39 5.12 13.35 10.88
C GLY A 39 6.00 14.60 10.90
N ALA A 40 6.89 14.69 11.89
CA ALA A 40 7.78 15.82 12.06
C ALA A 40 8.58 16.11 10.77
N GLY A 41 8.61 17.37 10.35
CA GLY A 41 9.31 17.83 9.14
C GLY A 41 8.49 17.74 7.84
N SER A 42 7.23 17.31 7.90
CA SER A 42 6.34 17.33 6.73
C SER A 42 5.58 18.66 6.62
N ASP A 43 5.53 19.18 5.40
CA ASP A 43 4.80 20.40 5.09
C ASP A 43 3.28 20.14 5.06
N SER A 44 2.50 20.99 5.71
CA SER A 44 1.04 20.93 5.67
C SER A 44 0.44 21.45 4.37
N SER A 45 1.22 22.19 3.58
CA SER A 45 0.85 22.76 2.28
C SER A 45 2.08 22.94 1.41
N VAL A 46 1.90 22.96 0.10
CA VAL A 46 2.97 23.24 -0.85
C VAL A 46 3.41 24.70 -0.69
N ASN A 47 4.72 24.92 -0.51
CA ASN A 47 5.31 26.25 -0.45
C ASN A 47 5.09 27.00 -1.76
N ALA A 48 4.76 28.31 -1.70
CA ALA A 48 4.44 29.10 -2.87
C ALA A 48 5.60 29.22 -3.86
N GLU A 49 6.84 29.42 -3.36
CA GLU A 49 8.03 29.56 -4.20
C GLU A 49 8.36 28.27 -4.95
N THR A 50 8.46 27.16 -4.21
CA THR A 50 8.75 25.85 -4.80
C THR A 50 7.58 25.36 -5.68
N GLY A 51 6.34 25.71 -5.34
CA GLY A 51 5.17 25.45 -6.17
C GLY A 51 5.21 26.19 -7.51
N GLU A 52 5.76 27.42 -7.55
CA GLU A 52 5.94 28.17 -8.80
C GLU A 52 7.01 27.53 -9.70
N ILE A 53 8.11 27.09 -9.09
CA ILE A 53 9.16 26.32 -9.79
C ILE A 53 8.56 25.07 -10.41
N ALA A 54 7.77 24.32 -9.66
CA ALA A 54 7.13 23.07 -10.14
C ALA A 54 6.14 23.34 -11.28
N ARG A 55 5.28 24.37 -11.19
CA ARG A 55 4.35 24.72 -12.28
C ARG A 55 5.07 25.09 -13.57
N ARG A 56 6.17 25.84 -13.48
CA ARG A 56 7.00 26.19 -14.63
C ARG A 56 7.62 24.93 -15.24
N ALA A 57 8.23 24.07 -14.42
CA ALA A 57 8.82 22.83 -14.87
C ALA A 57 7.82 21.91 -15.59
N ILE A 58 6.58 21.78 -15.04
CA ILE A 58 5.49 21.04 -15.67
C ILE A 58 5.11 21.63 -17.04
N SER A 59 5.03 22.97 -17.14
CA SER A 59 4.72 23.65 -18.41
C SER A 59 5.80 23.42 -19.47
N GLU A 60 7.07 23.53 -19.08
CA GLU A 60 8.20 23.31 -19.97
C GLU A 60 8.29 21.83 -20.39
N ALA A 61 8.10 20.90 -19.47
CA ALA A 61 8.10 19.48 -19.74
C ALA A 61 7.00 19.07 -20.73
N ASN A 62 5.80 19.65 -20.62
CA ASN A 62 4.72 19.43 -21.58
C ASN A 62 5.12 19.88 -23.01
N LEU A 63 5.73 21.06 -23.14
CA LEU A 63 6.21 21.57 -24.44
C LEU A 63 7.27 20.66 -25.05
N TRP A 64 8.18 20.13 -24.24
CA TRP A 64 9.20 19.21 -24.73
C TRP A 64 8.61 17.88 -25.18
N LEU A 65 7.69 17.33 -24.39
CA LEU A 65 7.03 16.07 -24.74
C LEU A 65 6.11 16.21 -25.97
N ASP A 66 5.51 17.37 -26.21
CA ASP A 66 4.72 17.62 -27.44
C ASP A 66 5.58 17.53 -28.71
N THR A 67 6.89 17.72 -28.59
CA THR A 67 7.82 17.57 -29.72
C THR A 67 8.52 16.22 -29.73
N ALA A 68 8.64 15.54 -28.61
CA ALA A 68 9.44 14.32 -28.45
C ALA A 68 8.62 13.04 -28.61
N CYS A 69 7.31 13.06 -28.31
CA CYS A 69 6.47 11.88 -28.42
C CYS A 69 5.11 12.16 -29.08
N GLU A 70 4.52 11.10 -29.66
CA GLU A 70 3.21 11.19 -30.34
C GLU A 70 2.03 11.05 -29.36
N PHE A 71 2.28 10.72 -28.08
CA PHE A 71 1.21 10.57 -27.10
C PHE A 71 0.74 11.94 -26.58
N ASN A 72 -0.56 12.12 -26.62
CA ASN A 72 -1.17 13.34 -26.11
C ASN A 72 -1.04 13.48 -24.59
N PRO A 73 -1.07 14.71 -24.04
CA PRO A 73 -1.16 14.93 -22.61
C PRO A 73 -2.33 14.16 -21.99
N ALA A 74 -2.14 13.62 -20.79
CA ALA A 74 -3.22 13.02 -20.03
C ALA A 74 -4.25 14.08 -19.64
N GLN A 75 -5.49 13.64 -19.40
CA GLN A 75 -6.56 14.57 -19.03
C GLN A 75 -6.33 15.10 -17.61
N GLY A 76 -6.63 16.40 -17.42
CA GLY A 76 -6.48 17.10 -16.14
C GLY A 76 -5.18 17.89 -16.06
N GLU A 77 -4.97 18.51 -14.91
CA GLU A 77 -3.75 19.25 -14.59
C GLU A 77 -2.88 18.44 -13.63
N THR A 78 -1.59 18.41 -13.87
CA THR A 78 -0.62 17.74 -12.96
C THR A 78 -0.67 18.41 -11.59
N GLN A 79 -0.86 17.62 -10.54
CA GLN A 79 -1.03 18.10 -9.18
C GLN A 79 0.30 18.42 -8.52
N LEU A 80 0.27 19.39 -7.61
CA LEU A 80 1.34 19.63 -6.65
C LEU A 80 0.89 19.10 -5.30
N LEU A 81 1.53 18.06 -4.82
CA LEU A 81 1.11 17.29 -3.67
C LEU A 81 2.01 17.53 -2.46
N THR A 82 1.40 17.46 -1.28
CA THR A 82 2.10 17.18 -0.03
C THR A 82 2.24 15.67 0.14
N ARG A 83 3.05 15.20 1.08
CA ARG A 83 3.14 13.78 1.46
C ARG A 83 1.77 13.20 1.84
N ALA A 84 1.03 13.94 2.67
CA ALA A 84 -0.33 13.56 3.06
C ALA A 84 -1.30 13.54 1.87
N GLY A 85 -1.23 14.52 0.98
CA GLY A 85 -2.05 14.56 -0.24
C GLY A 85 -1.79 13.36 -1.15
N TRP A 86 -0.53 12.95 -1.30
CA TRP A 86 -0.19 11.74 -2.05
C TRP A 86 -0.82 10.48 -1.42
N VAL A 87 -0.72 10.33 -0.09
CA VAL A 87 -1.38 9.22 0.62
C VAL A 87 -2.89 9.25 0.41
N GLU A 88 -3.53 10.40 0.57
CA GLU A 88 -4.99 10.53 0.41
C GLU A 88 -5.49 10.11 -0.97
N ASP A 89 -4.72 10.42 -2.01
CA ASP A 89 -5.11 10.19 -3.39
C ASP A 89 -4.64 8.84 -3.96
N THR A 90 -3.80 8.09 -3.24
CA THR A 90 -3.27 6.81 -3.71
C THR A 90 -3.66 5.60 -2.86
N ILE A 91 -3.95 5.76 -1.56
CA ILE A 91 -4.11 4.63 -0.63
C ILE A 91 -5.24 3.68 -1.02
N ASP A 92 -6.34 4.19 -1.58
CA ASP A 92 -7.46 3.37 -2.04
C ASP A 92 -7.04 2.48 -3.22
N ALA A 93 -6.28 3.05 -4.17
CA ALA A 93 -5.76 2.33 -5.32
C ALA A 93 -4.68 1.30 -4.91
N TRP A 94 -3.81 1.64 -3.95
CA TRP A 94 -2.88 0.69 -3.34
C TRP A 94 -3.61 -0.50 -2.71
N ALA A 95 -4.66 -0.25 -1.94
CA ALA A 95 -5.46 -1.30 -1.32
C ALA A 95 -6.14 -2.18 -2.37
N GLN A 96 -6.70 -1.58 -3.41
CA GLN A 96 -7.32 -2.31 -4.52
C GLN A 96 -6.29 -3.18 -5.26
N PHE A 97 -5.12 -2.62 -5.56
CA PHE A 97 -4.03 -3.33 -6.24
C PHE A 97 -3.51 -4.51 -5.40
N ALA A 98 -3.39 -4.36 -4.07
CA ALA A 98 -2.94 -5.40 -3.15
C ALA A 98 -4.03 -6.43 -2.78
N SER A 99 -5.32 -6.14 -3.02
CA SER A 99 -6.45 -6.99 -2.64
C SER A 99 -6.32 -8.46 -3.05
N PRO A 100 -5.91 -8.82 -4.28
CA PRO A 100 -5.80 -10.23 -4.66
C PRO A 100 -4.80 -11.02 -3.79
N VAL A 101 -3.72 -10.37 -3.37
CA VAL A 101 -2.72 -10.98 -2.47
C VAL A 101 -3.30 -11.16 -1.07
N ALA A 102 -3.94 -10.11 -0.55
CA ALA A 102 -4.58 -10.14 0.77
C ALA A 102 -5.70 -11.19 0.86
N GLU A 103 -6.55 -11.31 -0.17
CA GLU A 103 -7.59 -12.34 -0.27
C GLU A 103 -6.99 -13.74 -0.24
N SER A 104 -6.02 -14.02 -1.11
CA SER A 104 -5.39 -15.34 -1.19
C SER A 104 -4.70 -15.74 0.11
N MET A 105 -4.06 -14.82 0.79
CA MET A 105 -3.45 -15.09 2.10
C MET A 105 -4.51 -15.32 3.19
N ASN A 106 -5.57 -14.52 3.23
CA ASN A 106 -6.67 -14.71 4.18
C ASN A 106 -7.36 -16.05 3.99
N ASP A 107 -7.59 -16.47 2.74
CA ASP A 107 -8.21 -17.75 2.42
C ASP A 107 -7.30 -18.93 2.76
N ALA A 108 -6.00 -18.81 2.51
CA ALA A 108 -5.02 -19.81 2.89
C ALA A 108 -4.96 -20.00 4.41
N LEU A 109 -4.91 -18.91 5.19
CA LEU A 109 -4.96 -18.93 6.66
C LEU A 109 -6.25 -19.58 7.17
N ALA A 110 -7.40 -19.18 6.64
CA ALA A 110 -8.70 -19.73 7.04
C ALA A 110 -8.80 -21.23 6.75
N SER A 111 -8.32 -21.68 5.58
CA SER A 111 -8.31 -23.08 5.18
C SER A 111 -7.48 -23.95 6.14
N ILE A 112 -6.31 -23.48 6.49
CA ILE A 112 -5.39 -24.22 7.37
C ILE A 112 -5.97 -24.38 8.78
N LEU A 113 -6.52 -23.31 9.33
CA LEU A 113 -7.11 -23.34 10.67
C LEU A 113 -8.34 -24.24 10.73
N SER A 114 -9.19 -24.22 9.71
CA SER A 114 -10.34 -25.13 9.63
C SER A 114 -9.92 -26.60 9.53
N GLN A 115 -8.82 -26.91 8.87
CA GLN A 115 -8.29 -28.27 8.77
C GLN A 115 -7.70 -28.79 10.10
N ARG A 116 -7.06 -27.89 10.87
CA ARG A 116 -6.33 -28.29 12.08
C ARG A 116 -7.22 -28.36 13.32
N PHE A 117 -8.16 -27.43 13.45
CA PHE A 117 -8.94 -27.25 14.69
C PHE A 117 -10.41 -27.71 14.59
N GLY A 118 -10.93 -28.02 13.40
CA GLY A 118 -12.35 -28.29 13.21
C GLY A 118 -13.24 -27.12 13.65
N ASP A 119 -14.55 -27.22 13.37
CA ASP A 119 -15.47 -26.09 13.65
C ASP A 119 -15.71 -25.78 15.16
N GLY A 120 -15.26 -26.64 16.08
CA GLY A 120 -15.58 -26.54 17.51
C GLY A 120 -14.44 -26.18 18.47
N GLU A 121 -13.18 -26.47 18.13
CA GLU A 121 -12.04 -26.32 19.05
C GLU A 121 -11.37 -24.95 18.97
N ILE A 122 -11.53 -24.25 17.85
CA ILE A 122 -10.91 -22.93 17.60
C ILE A 122 -11.39 -21.86 18.62
N GLN A 123 -12.61 -22.00 19.17
CA GLN A 123 -13.17 -21.02 20.11
C GLN A 123 -12.39 -20.93 21.42
N THR A 124 -11.79 -22.02 21.88
CA THR A 124 -11.12 -22.07 23.20
C THR A 124 -9.67 -21.62 23.10
N GLU A 125 -8.96 -21.99 22.04
CA GLU A 125 -7.54 -21.67 21.90
C GLU A 125 -7.28 -20.25 21.39
N ILE A 126 -8.09 -19.73 20.44
CA ILE A 126 -7.95 -18.35 19.99
C ILE A 126 -8.31 -17.36 21.11
N SER A 127 -9.29 -17.69 21.94
CA SER A 127 -9.56 -16.91 23.17
C SER A 127 -8.34 -16.88 24.10
N GLY A 128 -7.53 -17.93 24.14
CA GLY A 128 -6.31 -18.01 24.96
C GLY A 128 -5.13 -17.22 24.38
N VAL A 129 -5.00 -17.16 23.06
CA VAL A 129 -3.86 -16.51 22.39
C VAL A 129 -4.07 -14.99 22.25
N PHE A 130 -5.31 -14.53 22.09
CA PHE A 130 -5.65 -13.10 21.93
C PHE A 130 -6.30 -12.46 23.16
N ALA A 131 -6.82 -13.25 24.10
CA ALA A 131 -7.26 -12.78 25.39
C ALA A 131 -6.07 -12.83 26.35
N GLY A 132 -5.24 -11.80 26.34
CA GLY A 132 -4.49 -11.42 27.53
C GLY A 132 -5.47 -11.22 28.71
N PRO A 133 -5.02 -10.81 29.92
CA PRO A 133 -5.88 -10.71 31.12
C PRO A 133 -7.06 -9.74 31.02
N ILE A 134 -7.40 -9.26 29.84
CA ILE A 134 -8.55 -8.40 29.55
C ILE A 134 -9.54 -9.23 28.74
N GLU A 135 -10.65 -9.61 29.37
CA GLU A 135 -11.82 -10.18 28.70
C GLU A 135 -12.44 -9.11 27.77
N ILE A 136 -11.99 -9.08 26.53
CA ILE A 136 -12.67 -8.31 25.47
C ILE A 136 -13.91 -9.15 25.12
N PRO A 137 -15.14 -8.64 25.34
CA PRO A 137 -16.34 -9.37 24.96
C PRO A 137 -16.38 -9.49 23.44
N ILE A 138 -16.02 -10.68 22.92
CA ILE A 138 -16.09 -11.00 21.49
C ILE A 138 -17.58 -11.02 21.10
N PRO A 139 -18.03 -10.18 20.16
CA PRO A 139 -19.40 -10.22 19.68
C PRO A 139 -19.76 -11.61 19.15
N ASP A 140 -21.00 -12.06 19.36
CA ASP A 140 -21.47 -13.40 18.95
C ASP A 140 -21.26 -13.66 17.43
N GLU A 141 -21.28 -12.61 16.64
CA GLU A 141 -21.02 -12.66 15.17
C GLU A 141 -19.55 -12.93 14.82
N MET A 142 -18.62 -12.65 15.74
CA MET A 142 -17.19 -12.95 15.63
C MET A 142 -16.79 -14.28 16.28
N LYS A 143 -17.73 -15.02 16.85
CA LYS A 143 -17.51 -16.38 17.32
C LYS A 143 -17.30 -17.37 16.17
N ASN A 144 -17.53 -16.95 14.92
CA ASN A 144 -17.17 -17.72 13.73
C ASN A 144 -15.67 -17.58 13.47
N PRO A 145 -14.88 -18.68 13.57
CA PRO A 145 -13.43 -18.66 13.41
C PRO A 145 -12.97 -18.04 12.09
N ALA A 146 -13.66 -18.34 11.00
CA ALA A 146 -13.33 -17.79 9.68
C ALA A 146 -13.52 -16.27 9.62
N LYS A 147 -14.55 -15.72 10.28
CA LYS A 147 -14.77 -14.26 10.36
C LYS A 147 -13.70 -13.57 11.21
N LEU A 148 -13.32 -14.19 12.33
CA LEU A 148 -12.27 -13.68 13.20
C LEU A 148 -10.93 -13.65 12.46
N MET A 149 -10.59 -14.71 11.74
CA MET A 149 -9.35 -14.76 10.96
C MET A 149 -9.32 -13.75 9.82
N ARG A 150 -10.43 -13.57 9.12
CA ARG A 150 -10.55 -12.50 8.11
C ARG A 150 -10.35 -11.12 8.75
N PHE A 151 -10.91 -10.87 9.91
CA PHE A 151 -10.71 -9.61 10.62
C PHE A 151 -9.25 -9.40 11.00
N VAL A 152 -8.57 -10.40 11.54
CA VAL A 152 -7.14 -10.35 11.88
C VAL A 152 -6.30 -10.13 10.62
N GLY A 153 -6.55 -10.87 9.54
CA GLY A 153 -5.87 -10.71 8.28
C GLY A 153 -6.07 -9.33 7.67
N ASN A 154 -7.33 -8.86 7.58
CA ASN A 154 -7.65 -7.54 7.06
C ASN A 154 -6.98 -6.41 7.85
N THR A 155 -6.89 -6.55 9.17
CA THR A 155 -6.24 -5.60 10.07
C THR A 155 -4.72 -5.62 9.91
N SER A 156 -4.13 -6.82 9.84
CA SER A 156 -2.69 -6.99 9.64
C SER A 156 -2.23 -6.42 8.29
N PHE A 157 -2.95 -6.71 7.21
CA PHE A 157 -2.68 -6.11 5.90
C PHE A 157 -2.83 -4.60 5.90
N ALA A 158 -3.86 -4.08 6.56
CA ALA A 158 -4.08 -2.64 6.68
C ALA A 158 -2.92 -1.95 7.41
N MET A 159 -2.41 -2.55 8.49
CA MET A 159 -1.25 -2.00 9.21
C MET A 159 0.01 -2.01 8.35
N GLN A 160 0.27 -3.08 7.61
CA GLN A 160 1.43 -3.18 6.72
C GLN A 160 1.34 -2.19 5.57
N LEU A 161 0.16 -2.12 4.91
CA LEU A 161 -0.08 -1.16 3.82
C LEU A 161 0.02 0.28 4.31
N GLY A 162 -0.56 0.58 5.48
CA GLY A 162 -0.52 1.92 6.06
C GLY A 162 0.91 2.36 6.39
N ARG A 163 1.71 1.49 6.99
CA ARG A 163 3.13 1.76 7.26
C ARG A 163 3.91 1.94 5.95
N ALA A 164 3.78 1.02 5.01
CA ALA A 164 4.49 1.09 3.73
C ALA A 164 4.14 2.37 2.94
N ALA A 165 2.86 2.73 2.86
CA ALA A 165 2.43 3.97 2.21
C ALA A 165 2.91 5.22 2.96
N GLY A 166 2.93 5.17 4.29
CA GLY A 166 3.50 6.23 5.13
C GLY A 166 4.99 6.42 4.88
N ASP A 167 5.78 5.36 4.88
CA ASP A 167 7.22 5.40 4.59
C ASP A 167 7.47 5.90 3.17
N LEU A 168 6.79 5.33 2.18
CA LEU A 168 6.89 5.73 0.77
C LEU A 168 6.55 7.22 0.56
N SER A 169 5.62 7.79 1.32
CA SER A 169 5.25 9.20 1.20
C SER A 169 6.42 10.16 1.42
N HIS A 170 7.47 9.72 2.14
CA HIS A 170 8.70 10.49 2.36
C HIS A 170 9.77 10.30 1.27
N GLU A 171 9.61 9.28 0.43
CA GLU A 171 10.59 8.90 -0.59
C GLU A 171 10.16 9.27 -2.00
N VAL A 172 8.86 9.12 -2.31
CA VAL A 172 8.31 9.37 -3.65
C VAL A 172 8.41 10.85 -4.04
N ARG A 173 8.76 11.12 -5.27
CA ARG A 173 8.90 12.47 -5.85
C ARG A 173 7.80 12.76 -6.84
N GLY A 174 7.35 11.72 -7.57
CA GLY A 174 6.24 11.73 -8.50
C GLY A 174 5.23 10.63 -8.20
N SER A 175 4.04 10.73 -8.76
CA SER A 175 2.97 9.76 -8.53
C SER A 175 3.20 8.43 -9.26
N PHE A 176 4.11 8.40 -10.23
CA PHE A 176 4.49 7.21 -10.99
C PHE A 176 5.83 6.60 -10.56
N ASP A 177 6.46 7.08 -9.48
CA ASP A 177 7.77 6.58 -9.01
C ASP A 177 7.78 5.05 -8.76
N GLN A 178 6.62 4.43 -8.61
CA GLN A 178 6.47 2.98 -8.48
C GLN A 178 6.23 2.27 -9.82
N GLY A 179 6.30 2.98 -10.94
CA GLY A 179 6.09 2.45 -12.29
C GLY A 179 4.63 2.09 -12.62
N ILE A 180 3.67 2.48 -11.79
CA ILE A 180 2.23 2.19 -11.96
C ILE A 180 1.36 3.42 -11.68
N ALA A 181 0.20 3.49 -12.32
CA ALA A 181 -0.74 4.62 -12.20
C ALA A 181 -1.71 4.41 -11.04
N LEU A 182 -1.38 4.91 -9.87
CA LEU A 182 -2.21 4.77 -8.66
C LEU A 182 -2.87 6.07 -8.19
N LEU A 183 -2.42 7.22 -8.68
CA LEU A 183 -3.05 8.50 -8.37
C LEU A 183 -4.43 8.59 -9.05
N LYS A 184 -5.42 9.13 -8.35
CA LYS A 184 -6.77 9.36 -8.91
C LYS A 184 -6.76 10.27 -10.14
N ASN A 185 -5.86 11.25 -10.16
CA ASN A 185 -5.68 12.15 -11.29
C ASN A 185 -4.74 11.53 -12.35
N PRO A 186 -5.21 11.25 -13.58
CA PRO A 186 -4.39 10.63 -14.61
C PRO A 186 -3.25 11.52 -15.13
N ALA A 187 -3.31 12.85 -14.89
CA ALA A 187 -2.23 13.77 -15.25
C ALA A 187 -1.03 13.72 -14.27
N GLY A 188 -1.11 12.86 -13.26
CA GLY A 188 -0.04 12.68 -12.28
C GLY A 188 0.11 13.81 -11.27
N GLY A 189 1.19 13.76 -10.51
CA GLY A 189 1.49 14.77 -9.49
C GLY A 189 2.89 14.67 -8.93
N LEU A 190 3.46 15.82 -8.55
CA LEU A 190 4.78 15.94 -7.93
C LEU A 190 4.65 16.22 -6.44
N ILE A 191 5.40 15.49 -5.63
CA ILE A 191 5.52 15.73 -4.19
C ILE A 191 6.63 16.74 -3.97
N VAL A 192 6.27 18.03 -4.01
CA VAL A 192 7.20 19.15 -4.14
C VAL A 192 8.24 19.21 -3.04
N GLN A 193 7.86 18.90 -1.80
CA GLN A 193 8.81 18.83 -0.68
C GLN A 193 9.89 17.78 -0.91
N ASN A 194 9.51 16.57 -1.32
CA ASN A 194 10.45 15.47 -1.56
C ASN A 194 11.41 15.79 -2.72
N VAL A 195 10.92 16.43 -3.79
CA VAL A 195 11.76 16.89 -4.89
C VAL A 195 12.79 17.90 -4.40
N THR A 196 12.37 18.85 -3.56
CA THR A 196 13.27 19.87 -3.00
C THR A 196 14.32 19.27 -2.08
N GLU A 197 13.94 18.34 -1.22
CA GLU A 197 14.85 17.62 -0.32
C GLU A 197 15.83 16.74 -1.14
N TYR A 198 15.35 16.11 -2.20
CA TYR A 198 16.20 15.31 -3.10
C TYR A 198 17.24 16.17 -3.82
N ALA A 199 16.85 17.32 -4.37
CA ALA A 199 17.77 18.27 -4.99
C ALA A 199 18.86 18.71 -4.01
N LYS A 200 18.50 19.02 -2.77
CA LYS A 200 19.47 19.35 -1.70
C LYS A 200 20.41 18.18 -1.40
N SER A 201 19.93 16.95 -1.37
CA SER A 201 20.76 15.76 -1.11
C SER A 201 21.79 15.49 -2.19
N LEU A 202 21.51 15.91 -3.42
CA LEU A 202 22.38 15.77 -4.58
C LEU A 202 23.33 16.97 -4.77
N ASP A 203 23.11 18.06 -4.03
CA ASP A 203 23.79 19.36 -4.23
C ASP A 203 23.59 19.88 -5.68
N ILE A 204 22.36 19.72 -6.23
CA ILE A 204 21.96 20.16 -7.55
C ILE A 204 20.87 21.24 -7.42
N ASP A 205 20.83 22.17 -8.38
CA ASP A 205 19.80 23.20 -8.42
C ASP A 205 18.40 22.59 -8.50
N VAL A 206 17.49 23.09 -7.66
CA VAL A 206 16.11 22.56 -7.58
C VAL A 206 15.35 22.71 -8.90
N ASN A 207 15.65 23.72 -9.74
CA ASN A 207 15.01 23.89 -11.03
C ASN A 207 15.41 22.76 -11.99
N GLU A 208 16.66 22.30 -11.96
CA GLU A 208 17.13 21.21 -12.82
C GLU A 208 16.47 19.89 -12.41
N VAL A 209 16.46 19.57 -11.11
CA VAL A 209 15.85 18.34 -10.59
C VAL A 209 14.35 18.36 -10.80
N MET A 210 13.67 19.48 -10.55
CA MET A 210 12.25 19.63 -10.78
C MET A 210 11.88 19.49 -12.26
N GLY A 211 12.69 20.06 -13.15
CA GLY A 211 12.52 19.93 -14.60
C GLY A 211 12.59 18.47 -15.07
N TYR A 212 13.61 17.74 -14.62
CA TYR A 212 13.79 16.33 -14.95
C TYR A 212 12.64 15.47 -14.43
N LEU A 213 12.26 15.63 -13.15
CA LEU A 213 11.19 14.83 -12.55
C LEU A 213 9.81 15.20 -13.12
N ALA A 214 9.57 16.46 -13.48
CA ALA A 214 8.36 16.84 -14.20
C ALA A 214 8.28 16.18 -15.58
N LEU A 215 9.39 16.10 -16.29
CA LEU A 215 9.45 15.43 -17.60
C LEU A 215 9.13 13.94 -17.47
N GLN A 216 9.75 13.27 -16.50
CA GLN A 216 9.53 11.85 -16.20
C GLN A 216 8.07 11.58 -15.79
N GLU A 217 7.52 12.38 -14.89
CA GLU A 217 6.13 12.25 -14.42
C GLU A 217 5.13 12.39 -15.56
N LEU A 218 5.30 13.40 -16.41
CA LEU A 218 4.41 13.65 -17.55
C LEU A 218 4.56 12.61 -18.66
N ALA A 219 5.76 12.07 -18.87
CA ALA A 219 5.97 10.97 -19.80
C ALA A 219 5.19 9.73 -19.36
N HIS A 220 5.28 9.36 -18.06
CA HIS A 220 4.46 8.29 -17.52
C HIS A 220 2.96 8.56 -17.68
N ALA A 221 2.49 9.76 -17.33
CA ALA A 221 1.08 10.13 -17.46
C ALA A 221 0.57 9.94 -18.90
N ARG A 222 1.34 10.39 -19.90
CA ARG A 222 1.02 10.20 -21.33
C ARG A 222 0.99 8.73 -21.73
N LEU A 223 1.96 7.94 -21.26
CA LEU A 223 2.04 6.51 -21.53
C LEU A 223 0.79 5.79 -20.99
N PHE A 224 0.48 5.96 -19.72
CA PHE A 224 -0.67 5.29 -19.10
C PHE A 224 -2.01 5.75 -19.68
N ALA A 225 -2.15 7.02 -20.04
CA ALA A 225 -3.34 7.55 -20.71
C ALA A 225 -3.52 7.01 -22.14
N SER A 226 -2.41 6.77 -22.84
CA SER A 226 -2.42 6.32 -24.25
C SER A 226 -2.46 4.80 -24.40
N VAL A 227 -2.14 4.04 -23.34
CA VAL A 227 -2.05 2.58 -23.34
C VAL A 227 -3.03 1.99 -22.31
N PRO A 228 -4.35 1.96 -22.61
CA PRO A 228 -5.40 1.66 -21.62
C PRO A 228 -5.37 0.23 -21.09
N TRP A 229 -4.67 -0.70 -21.75
CA TRP A 229 -4.51 -2.08 -21.28
C TRP A 229 -3.37 -2.25 -20.26
N LEU A 230 -2.57 -1.22 -20.00
CA LEU A 230 -1.35 -1.33 -19.20
C LEU A 230 -1.66 -1.63 -17.73
N MET A 231 -2.51 -0.84 -17.07
CA MET A 231 -2.93 -1.12 -15.68
C MET A 231 -3.67 -2.46 -15.54
N PRO A 232 -4.69 -2.79 -16.37
CA PRO A 232 -5.31 -4.12 -16.35
C PRO A 232 -4.31 -5.28 -16.52
N ARG A 233 -3.22 -5.08 -17.24
CA ARG A 233 -2.16 -6.10 -17.39
C ARG A 233 -1.38 -6.28 -16.09
N PHE A 234 -1.01 -5.21 -15.40
CA PHE A 234 -0.40 -5.28 -14.06
C PHE A 234 -1.30 -6.02 -13.08
N GLU A 235 -2.57 -5.66 -13.01
CA GLU A 235 -3.57 -6.28 -12.13
C GLU A 235 -3.73 -7.78 -12.43
N ALA A 236 -3.81 -8.15 -13.70
CA ALA A 236 -3.93 -9.55 -14.12
C ALA A 236 -2.71 -10.40 -13.73
N LEU A 237 -1.50 -9.86 -13.87
CA LEU A 237 -0.26 -10.53 -13.48
C LEU A 237 -0.16 -10.67 -11.96
N LEU A 238 -0.52 -9.63 -11.20
CA LEU A 238 -0.56 -9.69 -9.75
C LEU A 238 -1.61 -10.72 -9.27
N GLY A 239 -2.80 -10.74 -9.86
CA GLY A 239 -3.83 -11.74 -9.57
C GLY A 239 -3.38 -13.17 -9.91
N LYS A 240 -2.56 -13.34 -10.97
CA LYS A 240 -1.95 -14.65 -11.29
C LYS A 240 -0.93 -15.07 -10.23
N TYR A 241 -0.11 -14.14 -9.75
CA TYR A 241 0.82 -14.38 -8.66
C TYR A 241 0.09 -14.77 -7.37
N ALA A 242 -0.94 -14.01 -7.01
CA ALA A 242 -1.71 -14.19 -5.79
C ALA A 242 -2.35 -15.58 -5.66
N ARG A 243 -2.86 -16.14 -6.76
CA ARG A 243 -3.48 -17.47 -6.77
C ARG A 243 -2.55 -18.62 -6.39
N GLY A 244 -1.24 -18.43 -6.46
CA GLY A 244 -0.26 -19.43 -6.08
C GLY A 244 0.18 -19.33 -4.60
N ILE A 245 -0.33 -18.34 -3.85
CA ILE A 245 0.06 -18.14 -2.46
C ILE A 245 -0.42 -19.31 -1.60
N THR A 246 0.52 -19.96 -0.94
CA THR A 246 0.29 -21.01 0.07
C THR A 246 1.00 -20.59 1.34
N ILE A 247 0.52 -21.05 2.49
CA ILE A 247 1.12 -20.73 3.79
C ILE A 247 1.81 -21.99 4.34
N ASP A 248 3.05 -21.86 4.77
CA ASP A 248 3.77 -22.93 5.45
C ASP A 248 3.49 -22.86 6.96
N MET A 249 2.91 -23.93 7.47
CA MET A 249 2.51 -24.02 8.86
C MET A 249 3.68 -24.11 9.81
N ASP A 250 4.74 -24.84 9.42
CA ASP A 250 5.90 -25.05 10.29
C ASP A 250 6.61 -23.71 10.55
N ALA A 251 6.72 -22.87 9.52
CA ALA A 251 7.29 -21.54 9.68
C ALA A 251 6.37 -20.57 10.44
N MET A 252 5.06 -20.73 10.31
CA MET A 252 4.09 -19.94 11.09
C MET A 252 4.17 -20.32 12.58
N GLU A 253 4.26 -21.61 12.92
CA GLU A 253 4.44 -22.08 14.30
C GLU A 253 5.73 -21.57 14.92
N GLU A 254 6.80 -21.55 14.15
CA GLU A 254 8.10 -21.02 14.62
C GLU A 254 8.02 -19.52 14.90
N GLN A 255 7.36 -18.74 14.03
CA GLN A 255 7.14 -17.31 14.28
C GLN A 255 6.24 -17.04 15.47
N ILE A 256 5.18 -17.82 15.68
CA ILE A 256 4.31 -17.68 16.85
C ILE A 256 5.12 -18.00 18.13
N ARG A 257 5.91 -19.05 18.12
CA ARG A 257 6.76 -19.42 19.26
C ARG A 257 7.84 -18.39 19.57
N GLU A 258 8.42 -17.77 18.54
CA GLU A 258 9.33 -16.64 18.71
C GLU A 258 8.62 -15.40 19.27
N ALA A 259 7.38 -15.13 18.83
CA ALA A 259 6.57 -14.03 19.29
C ALA A 259 6.10 -14.19 20.74
N GLU A 260 5.83 -15.40 21.23
CA GLU A 260 5.50 -15.69 22.65
C GLU A 260 6.64 -15.30 23.61
N SER A 261 7.85 -15.16 23.12
CA SER A 261 9.00 -14.69 23.91
C SER A 261 9.16 -13.16 23.94
N ILE A 262 8.27 -12.41 23.24
CA ILE A 262 8.30 -10.96 23.08
C ILE A 262 7.05 -10.35 23.75
N ASP A 263 7.20 -9.14 24.28
CA ASP A 263 6.15 -8.37 24.96
C ASP A 263 4.81 -8.39 24.18
N PRO A 264 3.65 -8.61 24.86
CA PRO A 264 2.31 -8.68 24.23
C PRO A 264 1.95 -7.51 23.32
N ASP A 265 2.45 -6.30 23.59
CA ASP A 265 2.23 -5.11 22.72
C ASP A 265 2.97 -5.20 21.37
N SER A 266 3.95 -6.08 21.26
CA SER A 266 4.71 -6.33 20.04
C SER A 266 4.17 -7.49 19.20
N MET A 267 3.27 -8.32 19.75
CA MET A 267 2.74 -9.51 19.06
C MET A 267 1.99 -9.20 17.78
N ALA A 268 1.16 -8.15 17.76
CA ALA A 268 0.41 -7.77 16.55
C ALA A 268 1.31 -7.28 15.40
N SER A 269 2.52 -6.80 15.75
CA SER A 269 3.53 -6.37 14.77
C SER A 269 4.57 -7.47 14.46
N ALA A 270 4.71 -8.48 15.31
CA ALA A 270 5.68 -9.56 15.16
C ALA A 270 5.22 -10.64 14.16
N VAL A 271 3.91 -10.90 14.06
CA VAL A 271 3.37 -11.83 13.06
C VAL A 271 3.33 -11.15 11.70
N ASN A 272 4.48 -11.19 11.02
CA ASN A 272 4.57 -10.70 9.65
C ASN A 272 4.11 -11.79 8.69
N ILE A 273 2.81 -11.75 8.35
CA ILE A 273 2.16 -12.73 7.45
C ILE A 273 2.89 -12.83 6.10
N THR A 274 3.56 -11.78 5.65
CA THR A 274 4.32 -11.81 4.39
C THR A 274 5.60 -12.64 4.46
N LYS A 275 6.14 -12.89 5.67
CA LYS A 275 7.29 -13.79 5.86
C LYS A 275 6.90 -15.27 5.89
N VAL A 276 5.62 -15.58 5.99
CA VAL A 276 5.07 -16.93 6.08
C VAL A 276 4.59 -17.47 4.73
N ALA A 277 4.55 -16.62 3.71
CA ALA A 277 4.23 -17.03 2.33
C ALA A 277 5.40 -17.76 1.68
N PHE A 278 5.17 -18.87 1.00
CA PHE A 278 6.16 -19.90 0.67
C PHE A 278 6.44 -20.17 -0.78
N PRO A 279 7.43 -21.07 -1.01
CA PRO A 279 8.30 -20.85 -2.15
C PRO A 279 7.44 -20.69 -3.40
N ASP A 280 7.75 -19.66 -4.16
CA ASP A 280 7.04 -19.34 -5.39
C ASP A 280 6.93 -20.57 -6.29
N THR A 281 5.70 -20.90 -6.65
CA THR A 281 5.44 -21.89 -7.70
C THR A 281 6.07 -21.45 -9.03
N PRO A 282 6.31 -22.36 -9.98
CA PRO A 282 6.79 -21.97 -11.31
C PRO A 282 5.90 -20.88 -11.96
N GLU A 283 4.58 -20.95 -11.74
CA GLU A 283 3.61 -19.98 -12.24
C GLU A 283 3.76 -18.61 -11.57
N GLN A 284 4.03 -18.59 -10.27
CA GLN A 284 4.29 -17.34 -9.53
C GLN A 284 5.59 -16.69 -9.99
N LYS A 285 6.66 -17.47 -10.14
CA LYS A 285 7.95 -16.98 -10.68
C LYS A 285 7.78 -16.40 -12.07
N GLN A 286 6.98 -17.05 -12.92
CA GLN A 286 6.68 -16.56 -14.26
C GLN A 286 5.86 -15.26 -14.21
N ALA A 287 4.88 -15.15 -13.34
CA ALA A 287 4.07 -13.95 -13.16
C ALA A 287 4.91 -12.78 -12.65
N MET A 288 5.77 -13.03 -11.65
CA MET A 288 6.70 -12.03 -11.11
C MET A 288 7.66 -11.54 -12.18
N LYS A 289 8.30 -12.45 -12.91
CA LYS A 289 9.18 -12.07 -14.01
C LYS A 289 8.46 -11.27 -15.10
N ALA A 290 7.19 -11.58 -15.37
CA ALA A 290 6.40 -10.80 -16.34
C ALA A 290 6.04 -9.40 -15.80
N LEU A 291 5.80 -9.25 -14.50
CA LEU A 291 5.64 -7.95 -13.85
C LEU A 291 6.92 -7.11 -13.92
N GLU A 292 8.06 -7.69 -13.57
CA GLU A 292 9.37 -7.03 -13.65
C GLU A 292 9.68 -6.57 -15.09
N ASN A 293 9.43 -7.42 -16.07
CA ASN A 293 9.63 -7.07 -17.48
C ASN A 293 8.69 -5.95 -17.92
N LEU A 294 7.43 -5.93 -17.44
CA LEU A 294 6.48 -4.88 -17.79
C LEU A 294 6.90 -3.54 -17.19
N LEU A 295 7.34 -3.53 -15.92
CA LEU A 295 7.91 -2.35 -15.27
C LEU A 295 9.14 -1.84 -16.04
N ALA A 296 10.07 -2.74 -16.39
CA ALA A 296 11.26 -2.37 -17.18
C ALA A 296 10.91 -1.78 -18.56
N LEU A 297 9.82 -2.26 -19.19
CA LEU A 297 9.34 -1.69 -20.45
C LEU A 297 8.75 -0.29 -20.27
N VAL A 298 8.01 -0.07 -19.18
CA VAL A 298 7.49 1.26 -18.81
C VAL A 298 8.64 2.24 -18.61
N GLU A 299 9.60 1.89 -17.75
CA GLU A 299 10.78 2.73 -17.47
C GLU A 299 11.67 2.96 -18.70
N GLY A 300 11.78 1.94 -19.57
CA GLY A 300 12.59 2.06 -20.79
C GLY A 300 11.91 2.89 -21.89
N TRP A 301 10.60 3.11 -21.81
CA TRP A 301 9.87 4.00 -22.70
C TRP A 301 9.94 5.46 -22.22
N VAL A 302 9.85 5.69 -20.91
CA VAL A 302 9.93 7.00 -20.25
C VAL A 302 11.34 7.55 -20.31
#